data_2b5f5d6bc60c63305a166bc51fc6d338
#
_entry.id   2b5f5d6bc60c63305a166bc51fc6d338
#
_cell.length_a   1.000
_cell.length_b   1.000
_cell.length_c   1.000
_cell.angle_alpha   90.00
_cell.angle_beta   90.00
_cell.angle_gamma   90.00
#
_symmetry.space_group_name_H-M   'P 1'
#
loop_
_entity.id
_entity.type
_entity.pdbx_description
1 polymer ?
#
loop_
_entity_poly.entity_id
_entity_poly.type
_entity_poly.pdbx_seq_one_letter_code
_entity_poly.pdbx_strand_id
1 'polypeptide(L)'
;TASCLKQMATAGLLNIAGGCCGTTPEHIRAIREALQAISPRQIPVIPAQLVVSGLDKVVVDKAQNNFINVGERTNVAGSAKFAKLIHAKAYEEAARIARKQIEDGASVIDINMDDAMLDSALEMSTFVRYISNDPDIARAALMIDSSDWNTILAGLKNAQGKCIVNSISLKEGEDLFLAKAR
;
A
#
# COMPACT_ATOMS: atom_id res chain seq x y z
N THR A 1 -16.03 29.93 4.10
CA THR A 1 -15.71 28.63 3.44
C THR A 1 -15.75 28.76 1.93
N ALA A 2 -16.91 29.13 1.30
CA ALA A 2 -17.03 29.19 -0.17
C ALA A 2 -16.01 30.14 -0.81
N SER A 3 -15.74 31.30 -0.22
CA SER A 3 -14.72 32.25 -0.71
C SER A 3 -13.29 31.66 -0.69
N CYS A 4 -12.89 30.96 0.37
CA CYS A 4 -11.58 30.31 0.45
C CYS A 4 -11.44 29.19 -0.61
N LEU A 5 -12.52 28.38 -0.77
CA LEU A 5 -12.52 27.33 -1.81
C LEU A 5 -12.44 27.92 -3.22
N LYS A 6 -13.10 29.09 -3.46
CA LYS A 6 -12.97 29.82 -4.71
C LYS A 6 -11.53 30.27 -4.98
N GLN A 7 -10.84 30.80 -3.97
CA GLN A 7 -9.42 31.19 -4.12
C GLN A 7 -8.53 29.99 -4.45
N MET A 8 -8.72 28.87 -3.73
CA MET A 8 -7.96 27.64 -3.99
C MET A 8 -8.23 27.07 -5.39
N ALA A 9 -9.50 27.08 -5.83
CA ALA A 9 -9.87 26.65 -7.17
C ALA A 9 -9.27 27.54 -8.26
N THR A 10 -9.33 28.86 -8.07
CA THR A 10 -8.73 29.84 -9.00
C THR A 10 -7.20 29.67 -9.10
N ALA A 11 -6.57 29.26 -7.99
CA ALA A 11 -5.14 28.89 -7.97
C ALA A 11 -4.83 27.51 -8.56
N GLY A 12 -5.84 26.79 -9.09
CA GLY A 12 -5.64 25.47 -9.70
C GLY A 12 -5.30 24.36 -8.71
N LEU A 13 -5.81 24.43 -7.48
CA LEU A 13 -5.48 23.49 -6.42
C LEU A 13 -6.58 22.44 -6.15
N LEU A 14 -7.79 22.63 -6.72
CA LEU A 14 -8.94 21.78 -6.39
C LEU A 14 -9.50 21.02 -7.59
N ASN A 15 -9.87 19.76 -7.33
CA ASN A 15 -10.70 18.94 -8.22
C ASN A 15 -12.04 18.58 -7.57
N ILE A 16 -12.06 18.47 -6.24
CA ILE A 16 -13.25 18.12 -5.47
C ILE A 16 -13.35 19.08 -4.30
N ALA A 17 -14.54 19.57 -4.04
CA ALA A 17 -14.85 20.44 -2.90
C ALA A 17 -16.15 19.98 -2.24
N GLY A 18 -16.21 20.11 -0.94
CA GLY A 18 -17.38 19.74 -0.16
C GLY A 18 -17.34 20.33 1.25
N GLY A 19 -18.10 19.74 2.12
CA GLY A 19 -18.19 20.16 3.52
C GLY A 19 -17.90 18.99 4.47
N CYS A 20 -18.00 19.30 5.77
CA CYS A 20 -17.81 18.35 6.86
C CYS A 20 -18.94 18.55 7.89
N CYS A 21 -18.71 18.17 9.14
CA CYS A 21 -19.68 18.29 10.23
C CYS A 21 -20.24 19.72 10.34
N GLY A 22 -21.56 19.83 10.46
CA GLY A 22 -22.26 21.12 10.49
C GLY A 22 -22.48 21.76 9.11
N THR A 23 -22.09 21.13 8.02
CA THR A 23 -22.41 21.60 6.67
C THR A 23 -23.88 21.39 6.36
N THR A 24 -24.56 22.45 5.91
CA THR A 24 -25.96 22.44 5.50
C THR A 24 -26.09 22.51 3.98
N PRO A 25 -27.29 22.25 3.41
CA PRO A 25 -27.54 22.41 1.99
C PRO A 25 -27.20 23.81 1.46
N GLU A 26 -27.41 24.87 2.27
CA GLU A 26 -27.08 26.24 1.91
C GLU A 26 -25.54 26.41 1.74
N HIS A 27 -24.77 25.81 2.61
CA HIS A 27 -23.30 25.83 2.48
C HIS A 27 -22.84 25.15 1.18
N ILE A 28 -23.42 24.00 0.83
CA ILE A 28 -23.11 23.30 -0.43
C ILE A 28 -23.53 24.13 -1.65
N ARG A 29 -24.70 24.78 -1.58
CA ARG A 29 -25.17 25.68 -2.65
C ARG A 29 -24.19 26.84 -2.87
N ALA A 30 -23.79 27.51 -1.79
CA ALA A 30 -22.81 28.61 -1.87
C ALA A 30 -21.44 28.15 -2.43
N ILE A 31 -20.97 26.95 -2.07
CA ILE A 31 -19.75 26.35 -2.63
C ILE A 31 -19.93 26.10 -4.13
N ARG A 32 -21.03 25.46 -4.54
CA ARG A 32 -21.34 25.21 -5.95
C ARG A 32 -21.37 26.49 -6.76
N GLU A 33 -22.09 27.51 -6.31
CA GLU A 33 -22.20 28.83 -7.01
C GLU A 33 -20.82 29.51 -7.14
N ALA A 34 -20.01 29.43 -6.08
CA ALA A 34 -18.67 30.00 -6.09
C ALA A 34 -17.71 29.31 -7.08
N LEU A 35 -17.91 28.02 -7.35
CA LEU A 35 -16.99 27.20 -8.12
C LEU A 35 -17.46 26.89 -9.56
N GLN A 36 -18.75 27.05 -9.89
CA GLN A 36 -19.35 26.60 -11.15
C GLN A 36 -18.68 27.12 -12.42
N ALA A 37 -18.04 28.30 -12.35
CA ALA A 37 -17.35 28.91 -13.49
C ALA A 37 -15.84 28.67 -13.50
N ILE A 38 -15.32 27.85 -12.56
CA ILE A 38 -13.88 27.59 -12.45
C ILE A 38 -13.61 26.18 -12.91
N SER A 39 -12.67 26.03 -13.85
CA SER A 39 -12.23 24.73 -14.32
C SER A 39 -11.53 23.94 -13.21
N PRO A 40 -11.69 22.62 -13.16
CA PRO A 40 -10.92 21.77 -12.25
C PRO A 40 -9.41 21.92 -12.46
N ARG A 41 -8.64 21.56 -11.43
CA ARG A 41 -7.17 21.50 -11.54
C ARG A 41 -6.76 20.61 -12.72
N GLN A 42 -5.82 21.07 -13.51
CA GLN A 42 -5.23 20.22 -14.55
C GLN A 42 -4.45 19.07 -13.90
N ILE A 43 -4.68 17.86 -14.40
CA ILE A 43 -3.92 16.69 -13.95
C ILE A 43 -2.49 16.83 -14.46
N PRO A 44 -1.47 16.84 -13.58
CA PRO A 44 -0.09 16.96 -14.02
C PRO A 44 0.35 15.72 -14.81
N VAL A 45 1.21 15.93 -15.79
CA VAL A 45 1.91 14.83 -16.45
C VAL A 45 2.94 14.28 -15.45
N ILE A 46 2.70 13.08 -14.96
CA ILE A 46 3.62 12.42 -14.05
C ILE A 46 4.66 11.66 -14.88
N PRO A 47 5.98 11.89 -14.67
CA PRO A 47 7.02 11.10 -15.32
C PRO A 47 6.83 9.60 -15.04
N ALA A 48 7.09 8.77 -16.04
CA ALA A 48 7.08 7.31 -15.87
C ALA A 48 8.23 6.91 -14.94
N GLN A 49 7.92 6.65 -13.67
CA GLN A 49 8.86 6.21 -12.65
C GLN A 49 8.34 4.94 -12.01
N LEU A 50 9.24 4.04 -11.65
CA LEU A 50 8.89 2.93 -10.79
C LEU A 50 8.77 3.45 -9.35
N VAL A 51 7.55 3.46 -8.83
CA VAL A 51 7.25 3.88 -7.46
C VAL A 51 6.47 2.79 -6.77
N VAL A 52 6.90 2.42 -5.58
CA VAL A 52 6.14 1.59 -4.64
C VAL A 52 5.90 2.39 -3.37
N SER A 53 4.92 2.03 -2.57
CA SER A 53 4.60 2.82 -1.37
C SER A 53 3.85 2.00 -0.31
N GLY A 54 4.09 2.33 0.95
CA GLY A 54 3.12 2.26 2.01
C GLY A 54 2.47 3.65 2.18
N LEU A 55 2.51 4.22 3.38
CA LEU A 55 2.17 5.63 3.59
C LEU A 55 3.24 6.57 3.01
N ASP A 56 4.52 6.14 3.00
CA ASP A 56 5.61 6.85 2.34
C ASP A 56 5.88 6.23 0.96
N LYS A 57 6.28 7.06 0.00
CA LYS A 57 6.68 6.59 -1.33
C LYS A 57 8.14 6.16 -1.35
N VAL A 58 8.43 5.10 -2.07
CA VAL A 58 9.78 4.66 -2.44
C VAL A 58 9.92 4.78 -3.95
N VAL A 59 10.71 5.73 -4.41
CA VAL A 59 11.00 5.91 -5.83
C VAL A 59 12.22 5.08 -6.19
N VAL A 60 12.08 4.21 -7.18
CA VAL A 60 13.19 3.41 -7.70
C VAL A 60 13.84 4.19 -8.85
N ASP A 61 14.87 4.95 -8.53
CA ASP A 61 15.61 5.77 -9.48
C ASP A 61 17.10 5.39 -9.44
N LYS A 62 17.61 4.82 -10.52
CA LYS A 62 19.01 4.39 -10.62
C LYS A 62 20.01 5.52 -10.44
N ALA A 63 19.62 6.76 -10.69
CA ALA A 63 20.49 7.92 -10.50
C ALA A 63 20.58 8.37 -9.03
N GLN A 64 19.56 8.08 -8.23
CA GLN A 64 19.46 8.50 -6.84
C GLN A 64 19.63 7.35 -5.84
N ASN A 65 19.22 6.15 -6.23
CA ASN A 65 19.22 4.97 -5.37
C ASN A 65 20.10 3.87 -5.99
N ASN A 66 21.30 3.70 -5.47
CA ASN A 66 22.18 2.60 -5.87
C ASN A 66 21.60 1.22 -5.50
N PHE A 67 20.78 1.16 -4.44
CA PHE A 67 20.27 -0.08 -3.88
C PHE A 67 18.97 0.16 -3.10
N ILE A 68 18.02 -0.77 -3.23
CA ILE A 68 16.80 -0.81 -2.42
C ILE A 68 16.81 -2.08 -1.61
N ASN A 69 16.82 -1.93 -0.28
CA ASN A 69 16.85 -3.04 0.64
C ASN A 69 15.44 -3.59 0.88
N VAL A 70 15.29 -4.91 0.65
CA VAL A 70 14.06 -5.65 0.96
C VAL A 70 14.30 -6.51 2.20
N GLY A 71 13.49 -6.33 3.22
CA GLY A 71 13.53 -7.14 4.43
C GLY A 71 12.75 -8.43 4.27
N GLU A 72 13.38 -9.59 4.40
CA GLU A 72 12.80 -10.92 4.19
C GLU A 72 12.62 -11.74 5.48
N ARG A 73 12.61 -11.11 6.65
CA ARG A 73 12.46 -11.86 7.92
C ARG A 73 11.01 -12.10 8.34
N THR A 74 10.05 -11.50 7.64
CA THR A 74 8.61 -11.72 7.76
C THR A 74 8.10 -12.79 6.79
N ASN A 75 8.92 -13.80 6.55
CA ASN A 75 8.69 -14.89 5.63
C ASN A 75 8.68 -16.22 6.41
N VAL A 76 7.55 -16.92 6.40
CA VAL A 76 7.35 -18.19 7.12
C VAL A 76 8.30 -19.28 6.59
N ALA A 77 8.50 -19.35 5.29
CA ALA A 77 9.43 -20.32 4.67
C ALA A 77 10.90 -19.98 4.97
N GLY A 78 11.23 -18.69 5.09
CA GLY A 78 12.62 -18.21 5.25
C GLY A 78 13.06 -17.93 6.67
N SER A 79 12.14 -17.89 7.66
CA SER A 79 12.41 -17.49 9.05
C SER A 79 11.71 -18.39 10.06
N ALA A 80 12.45 -19.35 10.62
CA ALA A 80 11.90 -20.26 11.64
C ALA A 80 11.34 -19.53 12.88
N LYS A 81 11.93 -18.36 13.25
CA LYS A 81 11.41 -17.54 14.34
C LYS A 81 10.05 -16.96 13.98
N PHE A 82 9.93 -16.37 12.78
CA PHE A 82 8.68 -15.78 12.32
C PHE A 82 7.59 -16.85 12.16
N ALA A 83 7.93 -18.00 11.56
CA ALA A 83 7.02 -19.14 11.43
C ALA A 83 6.40 -19.56 12.77
N LYS A 84 7.24 -19.74 13.81
CA LYS A 84 6.76 -20.07 15.16
C LYS A 84 5.77 -19.06 15.72
N LEU A 85 6.01 -17.76 15.49
CA LEU A 85 5.14 -16.70 15.97
C LEU A 85 3.79 -16.69 15.23
N ILE A 86 3.80 -16.90 13.92
CA ILE A 86 2.56 -16.99 13.12
C ILE A 86 1.74 -18.22 13.52
N HIS A 87 2.35 -19.39 13.66
CA HIS A 87 1.67 -20.59 14.16
C HIS A 87 1.07 -20.40 15.57
N ALA A 88 1.76 -19.67 16.44
CA ALA A 88 1.27 -19.32 17.77
C ALA A 88 0.27 -18.14 17.79
N LYS A 89 -0.04 -17.51 16.64
CA LYS A 89 -0.86 -16.29 16.53
C LYS A 89 -0.31 -15.11 17.37
N ALA A 90 0.99 -15.10 17.61
CA ALA A 90 1.71 -14.06 18.35
C ALA A 90 2.06 -12.89 17.43
N TYR A 91 1.03 -12.21 16.90
CA TYR A 91 1.19 -11.17 15.86
C TYR A 91 1.94 -9.93 16.36
N GLU A 92 1.85 -9.61 17.65
CA GLU A 92 2.60 -8.49 18.24
C GLU A 92 4.12 -8.72 18.12
N GLU A 93 4.60 -9.91 18.53
CA GLU A 93 6.00 -10.27 18.43
C GLU A 93 6.44 -10.43 16.95
N ALA A 94 5.56 -10.93 16.10
CA ALA A 94 5.80 -11.03 14.66
C ALA A 94 5.96 -9.63 14.02
N ALA A 95 5.12 -8.65 14.41
CA ALA A 95 5.22 -7.27 13.97
C ALA A 95 6.52 -6.59 14.40
N ARG A 96 7.07 -6.93 15.58
CA ARG A 96 8.39 -6.44 16.00
C ARG A 96 9.51 -6.87 15.05
N ILE A 97 9.37 -8.03 14.38
CA ILE A 97 10.32 -8.45 13.34
C ILE A 97 10.21 -7.54 12.11
N ALA A 98 8.99 -7.19 11.69
CA ALA A 98 8.79 -6.25 10.59
C ALA A 98 9.38 -4.87 10.91
N ARG A 99 9.07 -4.32 12.10
CA ARG A 99 9.61 -3.03 12.56
C ARG A 99 11.13 -3.02 12.57
N LYS A 100 11.75 -4.07 13.12
CA LYS A 100 13.20 -4.18 13.19
C LYS A 100 13.88 -4.12 11.82
N GLN A 101 13.28 -4.71 10.80
CA GLN A 101 13.82 -4.65 9.44
C GLN A 101 13.81 -3.21 8.89
N ILE A 102 12.76 -2.42 9.19
CA ILE A 102 12.67 -1.02 8.78
C ILE A 102 13.70 -0.17 9.53
N GLU A 103 13.84 -0.37 10.83
CA GLU A 103 14.88 0.28 11.64
C GLU A 103 16.29 -0.02 11.12
N ASP A 104 16.51 -1.22 10.59
CA ASP A 104 17.78 -1.65 9.99
C ASP A 104 17.93 -1.18 8.52
N GLY A 105 17.02 -0.37 8.01
CA GLY A 105 17.11 0.30 6.72
C GLY A 105 16.40 -0.40 5.56
N ALA A 106 15.49 -1.35 5.80
CA ALA A 106 14.64 -1.89 4.75
C ALA A 106 13.62 -0.84 4.29
N SER A 107 13.54 -0.62 2.98
CA SER A 107 12.54 0.25 2.34
C SER A 107 11.28 -0.52 1.94
N VAL A 108 11.39 -1.84 1.82
CA VAL A 108 10.33 -2.77 1.45
C VAL A 108 10.35 -3.94 2.43
N ILE A 109 9.20 -4.41 2.85
CA ILE A 109 9.05 -5.59 3.70
C ILE A 109 8.38 -6.69 2.89
N ASP A 110 9.09 -7.81 2.74
CA ASP A 110 8.55 -9.04 2.16
C ASP A 110 7.72 -9.80 3.19
N ILE A 111 6.52 -10.20 2.81
CA ILE A 111 5.60 -10.98 3.65
C ILE A 111 5.23 -12.25 2.92
N ASN A 112 5.59 -13.39 3.49
CA ASN A 112 5.23 -14.71 2.98
C ASN A 112 4.59 -15.55 4.10
N MET A 113 3.46 -16.17 3.78
CA MET A 113 2.69 -17.05 4.69
C MET A 113 2.54 -18.47 4.12
N ASP A 114 3.37 -18.86 3.16
CA ASP A 114 3.29 -20.17 2.50
C ASP A 114 3.79 -21.28 3.43
N ASP A 115 2.85 -21.96 4.06
CA ASP A 115 3.08 -23.11 4.92
C ASP A 115 1.90 -24.08 4.83
N ALA A 116 2.18 -25.36 4.65
CA ALA A 116 1.14 -26.39 4.48
C ALA A 116 0.21 -26.57 5.71
N MET A 117 0.63 -26.08 6.87
CA MET A 117 -0.12 -26.14 8.13
C MET A 117 -0.94 -24.89 8.41
N LEU A 118 -0.88 -23.88 7.52
CA LEU A 118 -1.58 -22.60 7.66
C LEU A 118 -2.65 -22.43 6.58
N ASP A 119 -3.70 -21.72 6.90
CA ASP A 119 -4.52 -21.04 5.89
C ASP A 119 -3.78 -19.76 5.49
N SER A 120 -2.92 -19.90 4.46
CA SER A 120 -2.01 -18.83 4.03
C SER A 120 -2.73 -17.54 3.65
N ALA A 121 -3.91 -17.62 3.02
CA ALA A 121 -4.69 -16.45 2.64
C ALA A 121 -5.28 -15.71 3.86
N LEU A 122 -5.78 -16.47 4.83
CA LEU A 122 -6.27 -15.91 6.09
C LEU A 122 -5.14 -15.26 6.89
N GLU A 123 -4.00 -15.95 7.03
CA GLU A 123 -2.84 -15.43 7.77
C GLU A 123 -2.24 -14.19 7.10
N MET A 124 -2.11 -14.20 5.77
CA MET A 124 -1.66 -13.04 5.01
C MET A 124 -2.56 -11.83 5.27
N SER A 125 -3.88 -11.99 5.13
CA SER A 125 -4.83 -10.91 5.36
C SER A 125 -4.82 -10.42 6.81
N THR A 126 -4.68 -11.33 7.77
CA THR A 126 -4.67 -11.01 9.20
C THR A 126 -3.41 -10.25 9.59
N PHE A 127 -2.25 -10.74 9.17
CA PHE A 127 -0.97 -10.12 9.51
C PHE A 127 -0.80 -8.75 8.83
N VAL A 128 -1.17 -8.63 7.54
CA VAL A 128 -1.12 -7.35 6.82
C VAL A 128 -1.99 -6.31 7.51
N ARG A 129 -3.22 -6.66 7.91
CA ARG A 129 -4.09 -5.74 8.69
C ARG A 129 -3.49 -5.38 10.04
N TYR A 130 -2.85 -6.35 10.70
CA TYR A 130 -2.24 -6.12 12.01
C TYR A 130 -1.13 -5.07 11.91
N ILE A 131 -0.17 -5.25 10.99
CA ILE A 131 0.97 -4.35 10.83
C ILE A 131 0.57 -2.98 10.25
N SER A 132 -0.55 -2.89 9.52
CA SER A 132 -1.06 -1.62 8.99
C SER A 132 -1.53 -0.63 10.08
N ASN A 133 -1.75 -1.12 11.32
CA ASN A 133 -2.06 -0.26 12.47
C ASN A 133 -0.81 0.33 13.14
N ASP A 134 0.37 -0.14 12.76
CA ASP A 134 1.64 0.35 13.30
C ASP A 134 2.20 1.44 12.35
N PRO A 135 2.27 2.71 12.78
CA PRO A 135 2.68 3.80 11.89
C PRO A 135 4.12 3.66 11.40
N ASP A 136 5.00 3.03 12.17
CA ASP A 136 6.39 2.81 11.76
C ASP A 136 6.50 1.74 10.67
N ILE A 137 5.64 0.72 10.71
CA ILE A 137 5.61 -0.34 9.70
C ILE A 137 4.78 0.11 8.48
N ALA A 138 3.64 0.75 8.69
CA ALA A 138 2.71 1.15 7.64
C ALA A 138 3.32 2.13 6.62
N ARG A 139 4.39 2.83 6.96
CA ARG A 139 5.11 3.72 6.03
C ARG A 139 5.92 2.98 4.97
N ALA A 140 6.40 1.77 5.25
CA ALA A 140 7.16 0.97 4.29
C ALA A 140 6.28 0.37 3.20
N ALA A 141 6.84 0.19 2.00
CA ALA A 141 6.17 -0.57 0.96
C ALA A 141 6.16 -2.07 1.30
N LEU A 142 5.11 -2.77 0.91
CA LEU A 142 5.01 -4.22 1.12
C LEU A 142 5.28 -4.97 -0.18
N MET A 143 5.98 -6.08 -0.06
CA MET A 143 6.07 -7.13 -1.08
C MET A 143 5.20 -8.29 -0.60
N ILE A 144 4.13 -8.57 -1.33
CA ILE A 144 3.25 -9.70 -1.05
C ILE A 144 3.77 -10.90 -1.80
N ASP A 145 4.33 -11.84 -1.05
CA ASP A 145 5.01 -13.03 -1.58
C ASP A 145 4.20 -14.28 -1.29
N SER A 146 3.83 -14.99 -2.33
CA SER A 146 3.23 -16.33 -2.25
C SER A 146 3.28 -17.04 -3.59
N SER A 147 3.33 -18.38 -3.53
CA SER A 147 3.11 -19.26 -4.67
C SER A 147 1.63 -19.40 -5.06
N ASP A 148 0.70 -19.07 -4.13
CA ASP A 148 -0.74 -19.10 -4.36
C ASP A 148 -1.30 -17.72 -4.65
N TRP A 149 -1.98 -17.60 -5.80
CA TRP A 149 -2.60 -16.35 -6.23
C TRP A 149 -3.70 -15.82 -5.30
N ASN A 150 -4.46 -16.71 -4.64
CA ASN A 150 -5.49 -16.28 -3.68
C ASN A 150 -4.87 -15.64 -2.44
N THR A 151 -3.73 -16.16 -2.00
CA THR A 151 -2.93 -15.58 -0.91
C THR A 151 -2.40 -14.21 -1.29
N ILE A 152 -1.88 -14.03 -2.51
CA ILE A 152 -1.46 -12.72 -3.04
C ILE A 152 -2.65 -11.74 -3.03
N LEU A 153 -3.80 -12.15 -3.57
CA LEU A 153 -5.01 -11.30 -3.58
C LEU A 153 -5.48 -10.93 -2.18
N ALA A 154 -5.40 -11.86 -1.22
CA ALA A 154 -5.73 -11.59 0.18
C ALA A 154 -4.81 -10.52 0.79
N GLY A 155 -3.51 -10.58 0.51
CA GLY A 155 -2.55 -9.57 0.92
C GLY A 155 -2.83 -8.21 0.28
N LEU A 156 -2.96 -8.15 -1.04
CA LEU A 156 -3.19 -6.91 -1.79
C LEU A 156 -4.48 -6.19 -1.39
N LYS A 157 -5.56 -6.93 -1.10
CA LYS A 157 -6.85 -6.35 -0.65
C LYS A 157 -6.77 -5.71 0.74
N ASN A 158 -5.78 -6.04 1.54
CA ASN A 158 -5.62 -5.56 2.90
C ASN A 158 -4.40 -4.64 3.07
N ALA A 159 -3.54 -4.53 2.06
CA ALA A 159 -2.36 -3.68 2.09
C ALA A 159 -2.71 -2.21 1.76
N GLN A 160 -1.89 -1.30 2.30
CA GLN A 160 -1.92 0.12 1.97
C GLN A 160 -0.89 0.42 0.88
N GLY A 161 -1.21 1.38 0.00
CA GLY A 161 -0.29 1.89 -1.00
C GLY A 161 -0.09 0.98 -2.20
N LYS A 162 1.07 1.07 -2.85
CA LYS A 162 1.42 0.32 -4.06
C LYS A 162 2.44 -0.75 -3.73
N CYS A 163 1.97 -1.99 -3.66
CA CYS A 163 2.75 -3.16 -3.30
C CYS A 163 3.58 -3.70 -4.48
N ILE A 164 4.56 -4.53 -4.14
CA ILE A 164 5.22 -5.45 -5.06
C ILE A 164 4.53 -6.81 -4.94
N VAL A 165 4.34 -7.51 -6.07
CA VAL A 165 3.85 -8.88 -6.12
C VAL A 165 5.01 -9.82 -6.42
N ASN A 166 5.20 -10.80 -5.57
CA ASN A 166 6.20 -11.86 -5.72
C ASN A 166 5.49 -13.23 -5.56
N SER A 167 5.13 -13.94 -6.64
CA SER A 167 5.28 -13.53 -8.01
C SER A 167 4.16 -14.08 -8.91
N ILE A 168 4.06 -13.53 -10.09
CA ILE A 168 3.32 -14.15 -11.19
C ILE A 168 4.30 -14.90 -12.09
N SER A 169 3.85 -15.98 -12.73
CA SER A 169 4.73 -16.88 -13.49
C SER A 169 4.10 -17.34 -14.81
N LEU A 170 4.92 -17.53 -15.82
CA LEU A 170 4.49 -18.15 -17.09
C LEU A 170 4.27 -19.67 -17.00
N LYS A 171 4.53 -20.29 -15.83
CA LYS A 171 4.32 -21.75 -15.64
C LYS A 171 2.87 -22.19 -15.85
N GLU A 172 1.91 -21.30 -15.58
CA GLU A 172 0.47 -21.55 -15.75
C GLU A 172 -0.05 -21.13 -17.14
N GLY A 173 0.83 -20.68 -18.03
CA GLY A 173 0.53 -20.21 -19.37
C GLY A 173 0.43 -18.69 -19.50
N GLU A 174 0.55 -18.20 -20.73
CA GLU A 174 0.59 -16.77 -21.03
C GLU A 174 -0.71 -16.05 -20.69
N ASP A 175 -1.87 -16.66 -20.97
CA ASP A 175 -3.18 -16.03 -20.72
C ASP A 175 -3.38 -15.73 -19.23
N LEU A 176 -3.07 -16.69 -18.36
CA LEU A 176 -3.15 -16.49 -16.91
C LEU A 176 -2.12 -15.48 -16.40
N PHE A 177 -0.90 -15.53 -16.93
CA PHE A 177 0.13 -14.54 -16.61
C PHE A 177 -0.36 -13.11 -16.93
N LEU A 178 -0.89 -12.89 -18.14
CA LEU A 178 -1.41 -11.60 -18.58
C LEU A 178 -2.64 -11.16 -17.75
N ALA A 179 -3.52 -12.10 -17.40
CA ALA A 179 -4.69 -11.83 -16.57
C ALA A 179 -4.29 -11.37 -15.14
N LYS A 180 -3.25 -11.98 -14.56
CA LYS A 180 -2.71 -11.60 -13.25
C LYS A 180 -1.91 -10.29 -13.30
N ALA A 181 -1.30 -9.95 -14.45
CA ALA A 181 -0.49 -8.75 -14.63
C ALA A 181 -1.32 -7.47 -14.87
N ARG A 182 -2.58 -7.59 -15.28
CA ARG A 182 -3.53 -6.49 -15.55
C ARG A 182 -4.32 -6.08 -14.31
#